data_3130225add831bc7000137748e4dc71f
#
_entry.id   3130225add831bc7000137748e4dc71f
#
_cell.length_a   1.000
_cell.length_b   1.000
_cell.length_c   1.000
_cell.angle_alpha   90.00
_cell.angle_beta   90.00
_cell.angle_gamma   90.00
#
_symmetry.space_group_name_H-M   'P 1'
#
loop_
_entity.id
_entity.type
_entity.pdbx_description
1 polymer ?
#
loop_
_entity_poly.entity_id
_entity_poly.type
_entity_poly.pdbx_seq_one_letter_code
_entity_poly.pdbx_strand_id
1 'polypeptide(L)'
;MAIYKISDNSHQKIRFKYKNQPHFSFKKDKHDFDAEAMIFKDGKIYLFSKEWASLKVSKYMINPDAEEEQSIEKTEEFKTNFLVTDAFYFNKKLYLVGYNKVAKAFLMIFDEDENGNFFAGKYTKYKLGSVFKYGQIEGVAVDEKGIYISGEEFKKIGFQAKQSLYFVPFERL
;
A
#
# COMPACT_ATOMS: atom_id res chain seq x y z
N MET A 1 -3.11 7.80 15.09
CA MET A 1 -2.80 8.15 13.68
C MET A 1 -3.91 9.00 13.09
N ALA A 2 -3.69 9.65 11.95
CA ALA A 2 -4.74 10.44 11.32
C ALA A 2 -4.58 10.50 9.80
N ILE A 3 -5.74 10.59 9.13
CA ILE A 3 -5.88 10.92 7.71
C ILE A 3 -6.59 12.27 7.62
N TYR A 4 -6.28 13.08 6.63
CA TYR A 4 -6.94 14.34 6.38
C TYR A 4 -7.76 14.26 5.10
N LYS A 5 -9.09 14.49 5.22
CA LYS A 5 -9.98 14.69 4.09
C LYS A 5 -9.99 16.19 3.78
N ILE A 6 -9.58 16.55 2.60
CA ILE A 6 -9.47 17.97 2.18
C ILE A 6 -10.53 18.24 1.11
N SER A 7 -11.24 19.35 1.25
CA SER A 7 -12.12 19.93 0.24
C SER A 7 -11.78 21.42 0.05
N ASP A 8 -12.32 22.08 -0.98
CA ASP A 8 -11.94 23.43 -1.39
C ASP A 8 -11.93 24.47 -0.25
N ASN A 9 -12.79 24.31 0.76
CA ASN A 9 -12.95 25.27 1.86
C ASN A 9 -12.85 24.65 3.27
N SER A 10 -12.53 23.36 3.38
CA SER A 10 -12.50 22.69 4.68
C SER A 10 -11.52 21.52 4.70
N HIS A 11 -11.09 21.16 5.90
CA HIS A 11 -10.38 19.92 6.14
C HIS A 11 -10.98 19.21 7.35
N GLN A 12 -11.11 17.90 7.25
CA GLN A 12 -11.54 17.03 8.33
C GLN A 12 -10.38 16.10 8.72
N LYS A 13 -10.12 16.02 10.03
CA LYS A 13 -9.13 15.10 10.57
C LYS A 13 -9.81 13.82 11.03
N ILE A 14 -9.55 12.72 10.37
CA ILE A 14 -10.04 11.39 10.69
C ILE A 14 -9.01 10.71 11.58
N ARG A 15 -9.33 10.48 12.85
CA ARG A 15 -8.43 9.84 13.82
C ARG A 15 -8.69 8.36 13.90
N PHE A 16 -7.63 7.57 14.02
CA PHE A 16 -7.74 6.13 14.22
C PHE A 16 -6.56 5.55 15.00
N LYS A 17 -6.80 4.38 15.60
CA LYS A 17 -5.77 3.53 16.22
C LYS A 17 -6.05 2.07 15.88
N TYR A 18 -5.01 1.27 15.76
CA TYR A 18 -5.18 -0.18 15.62
C TYR A 18 -5.59 -0.78 16.95
N LYS A 19 -6.66 -1.58 16.96
CA LYS A 19 -7.22 -2.19 18.19
C LYS A 19 -6.20 -3.04 18.93
N ASN A 20 -5.39 -3.79 18.22
CA ASN A 20 -4.45 -4.75 18.79
C ASN A 20 -2.98 -4.29 18.70
N GLN A 21 -2.74 -2.99 18.54
CA GLN A 21 -1.38 -2.48 18.54
C GLN A 21 -0.79 -2.58 19.95
N PRO A 22 0.25 -3.38 20.19
CA PRO A 22 0.96 -3.40 21.45
C PRO A 22 1.60 -2.04 21.71
N HIS A 23 1.89 -1.73 22.97
CA HIS A 23 2.60 -0.49 23.31
C HIS A 23 3.81 -0.27 22.40
N PHE A 24 3.93 0.95 21.86
CA PHE A 24 4.93 1.32 20.89
C PHE A 24 6.33 0.84 21.31
N SER A 25 6.85 -0.14 20.59
CA SER A 25 8.27 -0.40 20.56
C SER A 25 8.84 0.54 19.49
N PHE A 26 9.62 1.54 19.87
CA PHE A 26 10.33 2.47 18.98
C PHE A 26 11.44 1.80 18.14
N LYS A 27 11.48 0.50 18.06
CA LYS A 27 12.43 -0.20 17.19
C LYS A 27 11.95 -0.04 15.75
N LYS A 28 12.56 0.93 15.05
CA LYS A 28 12.38 1.13 13.62
C LYS A 28 12.49 -0.21 12.89
N ASP A 29 11.59 -0.43 11.91
CA ASP A 29 11.59 -1.60 11.04
C ASP A 29 11.37 -2.97 11.75
N LYS A 30 10.74 -2.99 12.93
CA LYS A 30 10.45 -4.22 13.70
C LYS A 30 8.99 -4.35 14.13
N HIS A 31 8.08 -3.64 13.51
CA HIS A 31 6.64 -3.69 13.77
C HIS A 31 5.85 -3.85 12.47
N ASP A 32 4.56 -4.15 12.61
CA ASP A 32 3.64 -4.43 11.50
C ASP A 32 2.47 -3.43 11.44
N PHE A 33 2.64 -2.22 12.01
CA PHE A 33 1.61 -1.20 12.13
C PHE A 33 1.96 0.11 11.41
N ASP A 34 2.72 0.02 10.33
CA ASP A 34 3.06 1.17 9.51
C ASP A 34 1.95 1.42 8.47
N ALA A 35 1.36 2.62 8.49
CA ALA A 35 0.24 3.00 7.63
C ALA A 35 0.79 3.65 6.37
N GLU A 36 0.91 2.93 5.29
CA GLU A 36 1.60 3.39 4.07
C GLU A 36 0.68 3.54 2.87
N ALA A 37 -0.26 2.61 2.69
CA ALA A 37 -1.07 2.55 1.49
C ALA A 37 -2.56 2.64 1.81
N MET A 38 -3.34 3.32 0.96
CA MET A 38 -4.79 3.40 1.14
C MET A 38 -5.52 3.53 -0.19
N ILE A 39 -6.75 3.04 -0.22
CA ILE A 39 -7.70 3.27 -1.31
C ILE A 39 -9.01 3.82 -0.75
N PHE A 40 -9.74 4.58 -1.56
CA PHE A 40 -11.12 4.96 -1.27
C PHE A 40 -12.05 4.16 -2.18
N LYS A 41 -12.99 3.43 -1.57
CA LYS A 41 -13.93 2.57 -2.29
C LYS A 41 -15.25 2.48 -1.51
N ASP A 42 -16.37 2.57 -2.20
CA ASP A 42 -17.73 2.42 -1.64
C ASP A 42 -17.97 3.27 -0.37
N GLY A 43 -17.49 4.54 -0.39
CA GLY A 43 -17.64 5.46 0.74
C GLY A 43 -16.77 5.13 1.96
N LYS A 44 -15.80 4.23 1.85
CA LYS A 44 -14.87 3.84 2.92
C LYS A 44 -13.42 4.03 2.50
N ILE A 45 -12.56 4.27 3.47
CA ILE A 45 -11.12 4.21 3.29
C ILE A 45 -10.64 2.82 3.71
N TYR A 46 -9.93 2.15 2.83
CA TYR A 46 -9.23 0.91 3.16
C TYR A 46 -7.74 1.21 3.27
N LEU A 47 -7.19 0.95 4.45
CA LEU A 47 -5.79 1.13 4.78
C LEU A 47 -5.07 -0.21 4.68
N PHE A 48 -3.88 -0.22 4.08
CA PHE A 48 -3.01 -1.38 3.98
C PHE A 48 -1.71 -1.11 4.74
N SER A 49 -1.35 -2.04 5.63
CA SER A 49 -0.14 -1.91 6.45
C SER A 49 1.11 -2.33 5.69
N LYS A 50 2.21 -1.63 5.96
CA LYS A 50 3.56 -2.06 5.62
C LYS A 50 4.14 -2.81 6.82
N GLU A 51 4.26 -4.11 6.69
CA GLU A 51 4.61 -4.99 7.80
C GLU A 51 6.08 -5.41 7.74
N TRP A 52 6.88 -4.75 8.54
CA TRP A 52 8.34 -4.95 8.56
C TRP A 52 8.78 -6.28 9.18
N ALA A 53 8.05 -6.78 10.17
CA ALA A 53 8.39 -8.02 10.87
C ALA A 53 7.89 -9.25 10.12
N SER A 54 6.62 -9.26 9.73
CA SER A 54 5.92 -10.40 9.13
C SER A 54 6.12 -10.53 7.62
N LEU A 55 6.39 -9.42 6.91
CA LEU A 55 6.34 -9.28 5.44
C LEU A 55 4.97 -9.67 4.87
N LYS A 56 3.92 -9.33 5.61
CA LYS A 56 2.52 -9.43 5.21
C LYS A 56 1.97 -8.04 4.85
N VAL A 57 0.72 -8.01 4.49
CA VAL A 57 -0.14 -6.82 4.42
C VAL A 57 -1.44 -7.14 5.12
N SER A 58 -1.93 -6.23 5.95
CA SER A 58 -3.26 -6.31 6.55
C SER A 58 -4.13 -5.19 6.04
N LYS A 59 -5.39 -5.50 5.73
CA LYS A 59 -6.43 -4.53 5.34
C LYS A 59 -7.23 -4.11 6.56
N TYR A 60 -7.43 -2.80 6.70
CA TYR A 60 -8.26 -2.18 7.73
C TYR A 60 -9.29 -1.28 7.08
N MET A 61 -10.46 -1.16 7.68
CA MET A 61 -11.52 -0.28 7.20
C MET A 61 -11.67 0.93 8.13
N ILE A 62 -11.75 2.13 7.54
CA ILE A 62 -11.92 3.40 8.23
C ILE A 62 -13.18 4.08 7.67
N ASN A 63 -14.05 4.53 8.55
CA ASN A 63 -15.18 5.38 8.17
C ASN A 63 -14.70 6.84 8.02
N PRO A 64 -14.75 7.44 6.81
CA PRO A 64 -14.27 8.81 6.61
C PRO A 64 -15.14 9.89 7.27
N ASP A 65 -16.36 9.54 7.68
CA ASP A 65 -17.32 10.47 8.27
C ASP A 65 -17.45 10.30 9.79
N ALA A 66 -16.57 9.52 10.42
CA ALA A 66 -16.55 9.39 11.87
C ALA A 66 -16.04 10.67 12.54
N GLU A 67 -16.78 11.15 13.53
CA GLU A 67 -16.44 12.35 14.31
C GLU A 67 -15.39 12.03 15.40
N GLU A 68 -15.44 10.82 15.96
CA GLU A 68 -14.54 10.36 17.01
C GLU A 68 -13.38 9.49 16.51
N GLU A 69 -12.41 9.25 17.39
CA GLU A 69 -11.32 8.33 17.10
C GLU A 69 -11.80 6.89 16.94
N GLN A 70 -11.52 6.29 15.82
CA GLN A 70 -11.89 4.92 15.50
C GLN A 70 -10.85 3.91 16.01
N SER A 71 -11.31 2.83 16.63
CA SER A 71 -10.50 1.64 16.89
C SER A 71 -10.68 0.65 15.73
N ILE A 72 -9.69 0.57 14.83
CA ILE A 72 -9.79 -0.25 13.62
C ILE A 72 -9.25 -1.64 13.83
N GLU A 73 -9.96 -2.62 13.26
CA GLU A 73 -9.56 -4.03 13.29
C GLU A 73 -9.13 -4.50 11.90
N LYS A 74 -8.24 -5.47 11.88
CA LYS A 74 -7.84 -6.15 10.67
C LYS A 74 -9.02 -6.93 10.09
N THR A 75 -9.34 -6.70 8.81
CA THR A 75 -10.42 -7.39 8.09
C THR A 75 -9.91 -8.51 7.18
N GLU A 76 -8.73 -8.32 6.61
CA GLU A 76 -8.05 -9.32 5.78
C GLU A 76 -6.54 -9.26 6.01
N GLU A 77 -5.84 -10.35 5.69
CA GLU A 77 -4.39 -10.46 5.76
C GLU A 77 -3.85 -11.30 4.61
N PHE A 78 -2.70 -10.91 4.05
CA PHE A 78 -2.02 -11.69 3.02
C PHE A 78 -0.50 -11.65 3.17
N LYS A 79 0.17 -12.78 2.88
CA LYS A 79 1.64 -12.85 2.92
C LYS A 79 2.25 -12.47 1.58
N THR A 80 2.60 -11.21 1.44
CA THR A 80 3.21 -10.65 0.22
C THR A 80 4.66 -11.09 0.01
N ASN A 81 5.41 -11.34 1.10
CA ASN A 81 6.87 -11.52 1.14
C ASN A 81 7.63 -10.27 0.64
N PHE A 82 7.02 -9.10 0.73
CA PHE A 82 7.62 -7.80 0.52
C PHE A 82 6.86 -6.74 1.32
N LEU A 83 7.46 -5.57 1.47
CA LEU A 83 6.91 -4.40 2.15
C LEU A 83 6.01 -3.66 1.18
N VAL A 84 4.73 -3.55 1.48
CA VAL A 84 3.76 -2.78 0.68
C VAL A 84 3.99 -1.30 0.97
N THR A 85 4.11 -0.49 -0.07
CA THR A 85 4.35 0.95 0.01
C THR A 85 3.23 1.79 -0.57
N ASP A 86 2.47 1.25 -1.52
CA ASP A 86 1.29 1.94 -2.05
C ASP A 86 0.25 0.97 -2.61
N ALA A 87 -0.97 1.46 -2.76
CA ALA A 87 -2.13 0.72 -3.27
C ALA A 87 -2.97 1.58 -4.21
N PHE A 88 -3.53 0.95 -5.23
CA PHE A 88 -4.52 1.55 -6.13
C PHE A 88 -5.65 0.56 -6.41
N TYR A 89 -6.87 1.08 -6.51
CA TYR A 89 -8.04 0.27 -6.88
C TYR A 89 -8.59 0.73 -8.23
N PHE A 90 -8.67 -0.20 -9.17
CA PHE A 90 -9.19 0.06 -10.51
C PHE A 90 -9.82 -1.20 -11.10
N ASN A 91 -11.02 -1.08 -11.70
CA ASN A 91 -11.72 -2.16 -12.39
C ASN A 91 -11.82 -3.46 -11.58
N LYS A 92 -12.31 -3.38 -10.33
CA LYS A 92 -12.45 -4.52 -9.40
C LYS A 92 -11.13 -5.26 -9.12
N LYS A 93 -10.02 -4.54 -9.20
CA LYS A 93 -8.69 -5.05 -8.87
C LYS A 93 -7.98 -4.13 -7.90
N LEU A 94 -7.28 -4.75 -6.94
CA LEU A 94 -6.36 -4.07 -6.05
C LEU A 94 -4.94 -4.26 -6.58
N TYR A 95 -4.25 -3.17 -6.79
CA TYR A 95 -2.84 -3.12 -7.18
C TYR A 95 -2.02 -2.73 -5.96
N LEU A 96 -1.07 -3.57 -5.57
CA LEU A 96 -0.13 -3.30 -4.48
C LEU A 96 1.28 -3.27 -5.04
N VAL A 97 2.04 -2.24 -4.71
CA VAL A 97 3.47 -2.15 -5.04
C VAL A 97 4.32 -2.13 -3.79
N GLY A 98 5.60 -2.38 -3.97
CA GLY A 98 6.56 -2.31 -2.90
C GLY A 98 7.85 -3.07 -3.19
N TYR A 99 8.66 -3.29 -2.16
CA TYR A 99 9.98 -3.90 -2.29
C TYR A 99 10.30 -4.80 -1.08
N ASN A 100 11.24 -5.69 -1.26
CA ASN A 100 11.71 -6.54 -0.18
C ASN A 100 13.06 -6.10 0.40
N LYS A 101 13.48 -6.73 1.50
CA LYS A 101 14.72 -6.42 2.22
C LYS A 101 16.01 -6.67 1.40
N VAL A 102 15.92 -7.39 0.28
CA VAL A 102 17.01 -7.61 -0.66
C VAL A 102 16.89 -6.76 -1.93
N ALA A 103 16.23 -5.60 -1.81
CA ALA A 103 16.12 -4.57 -2.84
C ALA A 103 15.47 -5.03 -4.16
N LYS A 104 14.52 -5.97 -4.10
CA LYS A 104 13.70 -6.37 -5.25
C LYS A 104 12.34 -5.71 -5.17
N ALA A 105 11.88 -5.10 -6.26
CA ALA A 105 10.59 -4.45 -6.39
C ALA A 105 9.54 -5.39 -6.99
N PHE A 106 8.29 -5.23 -6.54
CA PHE A 106 7.16 -6.08 -6.91
C PHE A 106 5.90 -5.26 -7.17
N LEU A 107 5.05 -5.81 -8.02
CA LEU A 107 3.64 -5.47 -8.18
C LEU A 107 2.82 -6.72 -7.92
N MET A 108 1.77 -6.61 -7.11
CA MET A 108 0.74 -7.65 -6.98
C MET A 108 -0.61 -7.08 -7.38
N ILE A 109 -1.36 -7.87 -8.13
CA ILE A 109 -2.72 -7.53 -8.58
C ILE A 109 -3.65 -8.61 -8.04
N PHE A 110 -4.64 -8.21 -7.27
CA PHE A 110 -5.67 -9.08 -6.70
C PHE A 110 -7.00 -8.80 -7.36
N ASP A 111 -7.74 -9.83 -7.71
CA ASP A 111 -9.13 -9.70 -8.12
C ASP A 111 -10.01 -9.51 -6.89
N GLU A 112 -10.97 -8.59 -6.97
CA GLU A 112 -12.00 -8.44 -5.95
C GLU A 112 -13.02 -9.58 -6.05
N ASP A 113 -13.34 -10.21 -4.92
CA ASP A 113 -14.38 -11.22 -4.85
C ASP A 113 -15.79 -10.60 -4.75
N GLU A 114 -16.83 -11.45 -4.74
CA GLU A 114 -18.24 -11.04 -4.67
C GLU A 114 -18.58 -10.30 -3.36
N ASN A 115 -17.78 -10.46 -2.32
CA ASN A 115 -17.95 -9.83 -1.01
C ASN A 115 -17.12 -8.55 -0.85
N GLY A 116 -16.38 -8.11 -1.89
CA GLY A 116 -15.51 -6.94 -1.82
C GLY A 116 -14.17 -7.20 -1.13
N ASN A 117 -13.76 -8.47 -0.99
CA ASN A 117 -12.47 -8.83 -0.44
C ASN A 117 -11.45 -9.07 -1.56
N PHE A 118 -10.16 -8.98 -1.20
CA PHE A 118 -9.07 -9.11 -2.16
C PHE A 118 -8.18 -10.33 -1.90
N PHE A 119 -7.98 -10.68 -0.62
CA PHE A 119 -6.91 -11.60 -0.25
C PHE A 119 -7.31 -13.07 -0.23
N ALA A 120 -8.59 -13.38 -0.42
CA ALA A 120 -9.10 -14.73 -0.62
C ALA A 120 -9.22 -15.11 -2.11
N GLY A 121 -9.12 -14.13 -3.02
CA GLY A 121 -9.32 -14.30 -4.45
C GLY A 121 -8.07 -14.68 -5.24
N LYS A 122 -8.20 -14.56 -6.56
CA LYS A 122 -7.07 -14.76 -7.48
C LYS A 122 -6.11 -13.58 -7.40
N TYR A 123 -4.83 -13.86 -7.57
CA TYR A 123 -3.83 -12.80 -7.68
C TYR A 123 -2.72 -13.17 -8.67
N THR A 124 -2.05 -12.14 -9.16
CA THR A 124 -0.83 -12.27 -9.95
C THR A 124 0.27 -11.43 -9.32
N LYS A 125 1.49 -11.97 -9.25
CA LYS A 125 2.67 -11.29 -8.72
C LYS A 125 3.72 -11.11 -9.79
N TYR A 126 4.09 -9.86 -10.04
CA TYR A 126 5.13 -9.48 -10.98
C TYR A 126 6.39 -9.02 -10.24
N LYS A 127 7.54 -9.45 -10.72
CA LYS A 127 8.84 -8.96 -10.27
C LYS A 127 9.26 -7.82 -11.19
N LEU A 128 9.23 -6.60 -10.70
CA LEU A 128 9.57 -5.40 -11.47
C LEU A 128 11.08 -5.25 -11.70
N GLY A 129 11.90 -5.74 -10.76
CA GLY A 129 13.35 -5.67 -10.89
C GLY A 129 14.04 -5.23 -9.60
N SER A 130 15.09 -4.43 -9.73
CA SER A 130 15.92 -4.01 -8.59
C SER A 130 15.65 -2.55 -8.21
N VAL A 131 15.54 -2.27 -6.91
CA VAL A 131 15.49 -0.91 -6.35
C VAL A 131 16.73 -0.09 -6.74
N PHE A 132 17.87 -0.73 -6.94
CA PHE A 132 19.09 -0.06 -7.42
C PHE A 132 18.96 0.50 -8.86
N LYS A 133 18.03 -0.03 -9.65
CA LYS A 133 17.76 0.44 -11.02
C LYS A 133 16.58 1.40 -11.05
N TYR A 134 15.53 1.10 -10.29
CA TYR A 134 14.23 1.76 -10.42
C TYR A 134 13.91 2.76 -9.31
N GLY A 135 14.82 2.93 -8.35
CA GLY A 135 14.52 3.67 -7.12
C GLY A 135 13.69 2.82 -6.14
N GLN A 136 13.45 3.36 -4.98
CA GLN A 136 12.56 2.76 -4.00
C GLN A 136 11.12 2.97 -4.47
N ILE A 137 10.41 1.89 -4.77
CA ILE A 137 9.03 1.98 -5.28
C ILE A 137 8.11 2.44 -4.15
N GLU A 138 7.45 3.59 -4.36
CA GLU A 138 6.61 4.24 -3.34
C GLU A 138 5.26 4.72 -3.87
N GLY A 139 4.96 4.51 -5.17
CA GLY A 139 3.68 4.91 -5.70
C GLY A 139 3.19 4.06 -6.86
N VAL A 140 1.86 3.88 -6.94
CA VAL A 140 1.18 3.23 -8.04
C VAL A 140 -0.11 3.98 -8.39
N ALA A 141 -0.35 4.16 -9.69
CA ALA A 141 -1.62 4.63 -10.24
C ALA A 141 -2.00 3.78 -11.46
N VAL A 142 -3.27 3.66 -11.73
CA VAL A 142 -3.77 2.82 -12.83
C VAL A 142 -4.87 3.55 -13.57
N ASP A 143 -4.83 3.52 -14.89
CA ASP A 143 -5.90 3.97 -15.77
C ASP A 143 -6.26 2.88 -16.80
N GLU A 144 -7.06 3.21 -17.79
CA GLU A 144 -7.48 2.29 -18.85
C GLU A 144 -6.32 1.84 -19.77
N LYS A 145 -5.22 2.57 -19.79
CA LYS A 145 -4.06 2.29 -20.65
C LYS A 145 -3.03 1.40 -19.98
N GLY A 146 -2.91 1.45 -18.64
CA GLY A 146 -1.91 0.68 -17.94
C GLY A 146 -1.62 1.17 -16.52
N ILE A 147 -0.46 0.80 -16.03
CA ILE A 147 0.00 1.00 -14.66
C ILE A 147 1.17 1.98 -14.65
N TYR A 148 1.07 3.01 -13.84
CA TYR A 148 2.12 3.98 -13.55
C TYR A 148 2.74 3.63 -12.20
N ILE A 149 4.06 3.54 -12.14
CA ILE A 149 4.79 3.19 -10.93
C ILE A 149 5.87 4.24 -10.71
N SER A 150 5.87 4.87 -9.53
CA SER A 150 6.89 5.84 -9.15
C SER A 150 7.91 5.22 -8.20
N GLY A 151 9.18 5.62 -8.40
CA GLY A 151 10.29 5.28 -7.53
C GLY A 151 10.95 6.54 -7.00
N GLU A 152 11.19 6.59 -5.70
CA GLU A 152 11.97 7.64 -5.05
C GLU A 152 13.47 7.46 -5.30
N GLU A 153 14.21 8.55 -5.15
CA GLU A 153 15.66 8.49 -5.18
C GLU A 153 16.17 7.54 -4.08
N PHE A 154 17.03 6.62 -4.48
CA PHE A 154 17.66 5.69 -3.56
C PHE A 154 19.17 5.87 -3.61
N LYS A 155 19.76 6.22 -2.45
CA LYS A 155 21.22 6.36 -2.28
C LYS A 155 21.70 5.38 -1.22
N LYS A 156 22.65 4.54 -1.59
CA LYS A 156 23.40 3.69 -0.65
C LYS A 156 24.85 3.63 -1.13
N ILE A 157 25.78 3.41 -0.21
CA ILE A 157 27.24 3.43 -0.49
C ILE A 157 27.55 2.73 -1.84
N GLY A 158 28.02 3.51 -2.83
CA GLY A 158 28.36 3.03 -4.17
C GLY A 158 27.20 2.86 -5.16
N PHE A 159 25.96 3.14 -4.77
CA PHE A 159 24.78 3.02 -5.62
C PHE A 159 23.86 4.24 -5.48
N GLN A 160 23.40 4.72 -6.63
CA GLN A 160 22.37 5.76 -6.70
C GLN A 160 21.38 5.42 -7.81
N ALA A 161 20.09 5.37 -7.48
CA ALA A 161 19.01 5.41 -8.45
C ALA A 161 18.28 6.75 -8.30
N LYS A 162 18.02 7.43 -9.42
CA LYS A 162 17.25 8.68 -9.44
C LYS A 162 15.77 8.38 -9.28
N GLN A 163 14.99 9.38 -8.84
CA GLN A 163 13.53 9.29 -8.89
C GLN A 163 13.07 9.05 -10.31
N SER A 164 11.99 8.30 -10.47
CA SER A 164 11.53 7.86 -11.78
C SER A 164 10.04 7.57 -11.79
N LEU A 165 9.43 7.71 -12.96
CA LEU A 165 8.08 7.27 -13.26
C LEU A 165 8.13 6.29 -14.42
N TYR A 166 7.54 5.12 -14.22
CA TYR A 166 7.46 4.06 -15.21
C TYR A 166 6.02 3.83 -15.62
N PHE A 167 5.81 3.53 -16.89
CA PHE A 167 4.53 3.11 -17.43
C PHE A 167 4.62 1.67 -17.93
N VAL A 168 3.68 0.83 -17.50
CA VAL A 168 3.54 -0.56 -17.93
C VAL A 168 2.17 -0.71 -18.59
N PRO A 169 2.08 -0.80 -19.94
CA PRO A 169 0.82 -1.02 -20.61
C PRO A 169 0.28 -2.42 -20.30
N PHE A 170 -1.05 -2.56 -20.21
CA PHE A 170 -1.68 -3.85 -19.89
C PHE A 170 -1.34 -4.97 -20.86
N GLU A 171 -1.04 -4.65 -22.10
CA GLU A 171 -0.62 -5.60 -23.14
C GLU A 171 0.73 -6.32 -22.82
N ARG A 172 1.46 -5.83 -21.81
CA ARG A 172 2.75 -6.40 -21.37
C ARG A 172 2.69 -7.12 -20.03
N LEU A 173 1.52 -7.32 -19.49
CA LEU A 173 1.28 -8.05 -18.23
C LEU A 173 0.90 -9.56 -18.49
#